data_3b8fe5c5802e8d4ebc76f60d2655060c
#
_entry.id   3b8fe5c5802e8d4ebc76f60d2655060c
#
_cell.length_a   1.000
_cell.length_b   1.000
_cell.length_c   1.000
_cell.angle_alpha   90.00
_cell.angle_beta   90.00
_cell.angle_gamma   90.00
#
_symmetry.space_group_name_H-M   'P 1'
#
loop_
_entity.id
_entity.type
_entity.pdbx_description
1 polymer ?
#
loop_
_entity_poly.entity_id
_entity_poly.type
_entity_poly.pdbx_seq_one_letter_code
_entity_poly.pdbx_strand_id
1 'polypeptide(L)'
;EDFGIEFENGLMDEYRSCHNKCIFCFIDQMPKGMRDTLYFKDDDSRLSFLQGNYVTLTNMSDHDVNRIIRYHLEPINISFQTMNPELRCKMLNNRFAGDALKKVDAFYEAGIVMNGQIVLCKGINDGEELEFSIRELTKYHPYLESVSVVPVGLSKYREGLYPLEPFTKEDAKKVLAMIHKWQK
;
A
#
# COMPACT_ATOMS: atom_id res chain seq x y z
N GLU A 1 -0.05 -36.39 3.70
CA GLU A 1 -1.40 -36.95 3.81
C GLU A 1 -2.38 -35.79 3.79
N ASP A 2 -3.40 -35.88 2.91
CA ASP A 2 -4.46 -34.90 2.78
C ASP A 2 -5.55 -35.24 3.81
N PHE A 3 -6.05 -34.23 4.54
CA PHE A 3 -7.13 -34.42 5.50
C PHE A 3 -8.52 -34.55 4.85
N GLY A 4 -8.62 -34.39 3.52
CA GLY A 4 -9.88 -34.48 2.79
C GLY A 4 -10.86 -33.34 3.12
N ILE A 5 -10.36 -32.20 3.62
CA ILE A 5 -11.16 -31.02 3.95
C ILE A 5 -11.04 -30.03 2.79
N GLU A 6 -12.18 -29.70 2.18
CA GLU A 6 -12.30 -28.63 1.22
C GLU A 6 -13.09 -27.47 1.83
N PHE A 7 -12.59 -26.25 1.64
CA PHE A 7 -13.28 -25.03 2.08
C PHE A 7 -14.02 -24.40 0.91
N GLU A 8 -15.21 -23.85 1.16
CA GLU A 8 -16.01 -23.15 0.14
C GLU A 8 -15.29 -21.94 -0.44
N ASN A 9 -14.42 -21.30 0.34
CA ASN A 9 -13.52 -20.24 -0.13
C ASN A 9 -12.12 -20.40 0.47
N GLY A 10 -11.13 -19.81 -0.18
CA GLY A 10 -9.73 -19.98 0.18
C GLY A 10 -9.30 -19.32 1.51
N LEU A 11 -10.16 -18.50 2.13
CA LEU A 11 -9.88 -17.81 3.39
C LEU A 11 -10.73 -18.33 4.56
N MET A 12 -11.62 -19.31 4.35
CA MET A 12 -12.59 -19.86 5.30
C MET A 12 -13.63 -18.85 5.81
N ASP A 13 -13.56 -17.60 5.42
CA ASP A 13 -14.53 -16.53 5.65
C ASP A 13 -14.52 -15.51 4.50
N GLU A 14 -15.36 -14.47 4.60
CA GLU A 14 -15.48 -13.44 3.57
C GLU A 14 -14.21 -12.58 3.43
N TYR A 15 -13.93 -12.13 2.19
CA TYR A 15 -12.87 -11.17 1.91
C TYR A 15 -13.19 -9.79 2.52
N ARG A 16 -12.17 -9.14 3.08
CA ARG A 16 -12.30 -7.80 3.64
C ARG A 16 -12.13 -6.75 2.55
N SER A 17 -13.19 -6.02 2.26
CA SER A 17 -13.14 -4.92 1.29
C SER A 17 -12.44 -3.69 1.86
N CYS A 18 -11.76 -2.95 0.98
CA CYS A 18 -11.07 -1.71 1.30
C CYS A 18 -12.05 -0.58 1.67
N HIS A 19 -11.80 0.12 2.76
CA HIS A 19 -12.58 1.29 3.22
C HIS A 19 -12.02 2.63 2.74
N ASN A 20 -10.90 2.62 2.01
CA ASN A 20 -10.28 3.85 1.50
C ASN A 20 -10.94 4.33 0.20
N LYS A 21 -10.80 5.63 -0.06
CA LYS A 21 -11.18 6.27 -1.33
C LYS A 21 -9.98 7.02 -1.89
N CYS A 22 -8.91 6.26 -2.17
CA CYS A 22 -7.64 6.82 -2.60
C CYS A 22 -7.78 7.66 -3.87
N ILE A 23 -7.14 8.84 -3.90
CA ILE A 23 -7.16 9.72 -5.07
C ILE A 23 -6.57 9.06 -6.33
N PHE A 24 -5.76 8.03 -6.15
CA PHE A 24 -5.07 7.26 -7.19
C PHE A 24 -5.65 5.85 -7.38
N CYS A 25 -6.81 5.53 -6.79
CA CYS A 25 -7.36 4.18 -6.82
C CYS A 25 -7.49 3.64 -8.25
N PHE A 26 -6.80 2.53 -8.53
CA PHE A 26 -6.85 1.92 -9.86
C PHE A 26 -8.24 1.37 -10.20
N ILE A 27 -8.93 0.80 -9.21
CA ILE A 27 -10.27 0.23 -9.41
C ILE A 27 -11.30 1.32 -9.79
N ASP A 28 -11.18 2.53 -9.22
CA ASP A 28 -12.09 3.63 -9.55
C ASP A 28 -11.96 4.13 -10.99
N GLN A 29 -10.88 3.79 -11.67
CA GLN A 29 -10.61 4.14 -13.07
C GLN A 29 -10.86 2.95 -14.03
N MET A 30 -11.54 1.91 -13.59
CA MET A 30 -11.92 0.80 -14.45
C MET A 30 -13.10 1.17 -15.33
N PRO A 31 -13.19 0.64 -16.57
CA PRO A 31 -14.33 0.86 -17.44
C PRO A 31 -15.59 0.29 -16.78
N LYS A 32 -16.73 0.99 -16.93
CA LYS A 32 -18.02 0.53 -16.44
C LYS A 32 -18.53 -0.69 -17.22
N GLY A 33 -19.34 -1.53 -16.57
CA GLY A 33 -20.02 -2.65 -17.22
C GLY A 33 -19.18 -3.90 -17.43
N MET A 34 -18.06 -4.01 -16.74
CA MET A 34 -17.26 -5.23 -16.66
C MET A 34 -17.82 -6.19 -15.58
N ARG A 35 -17.26 -7.40 -15.48
CA ARG A 35 -17.65 -8.37 -14.43
C ARG A 35 -17.40 -7.80 -13.03
N ASP A 36 -18.27 -8.08 -12.09
CA ASP A 36 -18.28 -7.50 -10.73
C ASP A 36 -16.98 -7.72 -9.94
N THR A 37 -16.32 -8.87 -10.15
CA THR A 37 -15.05 -9.18 -9.51
C THR A 37 -13.93 -8.18 -9.80
N LEU A 38 -14.00 -7.42 -10.92
CA LEU A 38 -13.02 -6.39 -11.26
C LEU A 38 -13.18 -5.10 -10.45
N TYR A 39 -14.30 -4.92 -9.77
CA TYR A 39 -14.59 -3.73 -8.98
C TYR A 39 -14.41 -3.98 -7.48
N PHE A 40 -14.07 -5.20 -7.09
CA PHE A 40 -13.77 -5.51 -5.71
C PHE A 40 -12.45 -4.88 -5.30
N LYS A 41 -12.50 -4.05 -4.26
CA LYS A 41 -11.31 -3.43 -3.67
C LYS A 41 -10.94 -4.20 -2.42
N ASP A 42 -9.84 -4.93 -2.45
CA ASP A 42 -9.32 -5.61 -1.27
C ASP A 42 -8.38 -4.72 -0.46
N ASP A 43 -8.39 -4.91 0.84
CA ASP A 43 -7.37 -4.44 1.79
C ASP A 43 -7.29 -5.45 2.95
N ASP A 44 -7.21 -6.72 2.56
CA ASP A 44 -7.20 -7.87 3.46
C ASP A 44 -5.76 -8.33 3.68
N SER A 45 -5.27 -8.21 4.92
CA SER A 45 -3.89 -8.58 5.26
C SER A 45 -3.56 -10.05 4.97
N ARG A 46 -4.55 -10.94 4.96
CA ARG A 46 -4.35 -12.36 4.61
C ARG A 46 -3.87 -12.52 3.17
N LEU A 47 -4.35 -11.67 2.26
CA LEU A 47 -3.94 -11.68 0.86
C LEU A 47 -2.51 -11.17 0.67
N SER A 48 -1.98 -10.38 1.61
CA SER A 48 -0.56 -10.02 1.59
C SER A 48 0.33 -11.25 1.71
N PHE A 49 0.01 -12.17 2.61
CA PHE A 49 0.78 -13.40 2.82
C PHE A 49 0.51 -14.47 1.75
N LEU A 50 -0.73 -14.60 1.29
CA LEU A 50 -1.13 -15.65 0.35
C LEU A 50 -0.85 -15.30 -1.11
N GLN A 51 -0.93 -14.02 -1.49
CA GLN A 51 -0.87 -13.57 -2.89
C GLN A 51 0.13 -12.43 -3.13
N GLY A 52 0.78 -11.93 -2.09
CA GLY A 52 1.71 -10.80 -2.22
C GLY A 52 1.03 -9.43 -2.38
N ASN A 53 -0.26 -9.30 -2.05
CA ASN A 53 -0.99 -8.04 -2.17
C ASN A 53 -0.46 -7.01 -1.18
N TYR A 54 -0.41 -5.74 -1.62
CA TYR A 54 -0.05 -4.62 -0.77
C TYR A 54 -1.26 -4.11 0.00
N VAL A 55 -1.14 -4.00 1.32
CA VAL A 55 -2.21 -3.54 2.22
C VAL A 55 -1.92 -2.17 2.79
N THR A 56 -2.97 -1.40 3.07
CA THR A 56 -2.82 -0.01 3.57
C THR A 56 -2.71 0.08 5.09
N LEU A 57 -2.87 -1.02 5.81
CA LEU A 57 -2.95 -1.11 7.28
C LEU A 57 -4.19 -0.43 7.90
N THR A 58 -5.02 0.28 7.10
CA THR A 58 -6.19 0.99 7.62
C THR A 58 -7.34 0.06 8.00
N ASN A 59 -7.42 -1.11 7.37
CA ASN A 59 -8.41 -2.17 7.64
C ASN A 59 -7.98 -3.15 8.73
N MET A 60 -6.77 -3.02 9.22
CA MET A 60 -6.17 -3.95 10.17
C MET A 60 -6.52 -3.53 11.60
N SER A 61 -7.10 -4.43 12.37
CA SER A 61 -7.33 -4.24 13.81
C SER A 61 -6.07 -4.56 14.63
N ASP A 62 -6.06 -4.18 15.91
CA ASP A 62 -4.98 -4.55 16.83
C ASP A 62 -4.89 -6.08 17.01
N HIS A 63 -6.02 -6.78 16.92
CA HIS A 63 -6.05 -8.24 16.92
C HIS A 63 -5.30 -8.82 15.70
N ASP A 64 -5.48 -8.24 14.51
CA ASP A 64 -4.76 -8.66 13.30
C ASP A 64 -3.25 -8.41 13.44
N VAL A 65 -2.86 -7.23 13.96
CA VAL A 65 -1.45 -6.90 14.24
C VAL A 65 -0.82 -7.90 15.21
N ASN A 66 -1.49 -8.15 16.35
CA ASN A 66 -1.02 -9.09 17.35
C ASN A 66 -0.92 -10.52 16.81
N ARG A 67 -1.84 -10.91 15.92
CA ARG A 67 -1.82 -12.21 15.27
C ARG A 67 -0.62 -12.37 14.33
N ILE A 68 -0.35 -11.35 13.52
CA ILE A 68 0.82 -11.33 12.62
C ILE A 68 2.11 -11.47 13.43
N ILE A 69 2.25 -10.69 14.50
CA ILE A 69 3.42 -10.73 15.39
C ILE A 69 3.54 -12.09 16.08
N ARG A 70 2.44 -12.59 16.66
CA ARG A 70 2.44 -13.86 17.41
C ARG A 70 2.83 -15.05 16.55
N TYR A 71 2.37 -15.11 15.31
CA TYR A 71 2.65 -16.21 14.39
C TYR A 71 3.82 -15.95 13.44
N HIS A 72 4.46 -14.79 13.59
CA HIS A 72 5.58 -14.36 12.77
C HIS A 72 5.28 -14.48 11.27
N LEU A 73 4.12 -13.90 10.87
CA LEU A 73 3.66 -13.95 9.49
C LEU A 73 4.40 -12.88 8.66
N GLU A 74 5.22 -13.33 7.73
CA GLU A 74 6.08 -12.47 6.91
C GLU A 74 6.39 -13.08 5.53
N PRO A 75 6.83 -12.28 4.54
CA PRO A 75 6.84 -10.81 4.61
C PRO A 75 5.43 -10.21 4.52
N ILE A 76 5.21 -9.04 5.15
CA ILE A 76 4.02 -8.24 4.91
C ILE A 76 4.31 -7.14 3.89
N ASN A 77 3.45 -6.99 2.88
CA ASN A 77 3.58 -5.98 1.85
C ASN A 77 2.71 -4.76 2.19
N ILE A 78 3.31 -3.58 2.34
CA ILE A 78 2.67 -2.38 2.88
C ILE A 78 2.62 -1.25 1.85
N SER A 79 1.42 -0.75 1.55
CA SER A 79 1.18 0.46 0.77
C SER A 79 1.34 1.70 1.64
N PHE A 80 2.53 2.31 1.63
CA PHE A 80 2.84 3.49 2.43
C PHE A 80 2.25 4.77 1.85
N GLN A 81 2.48 5.02 0.58
CA GLN A 81 2.17 6.23 -0.20
C GLN A 81 2.97 7.46 0.25
N THR A 82 3.05 7.71 1.53
CA THR A 82 3.88 8.72 2.19
C THR A 82 4.02 8.40 3.67
N MET A 83 5.10 8.85 4.30
CA MET A 83 5.29 8.80 5.75
C MET A 83 4.79 10.06 6.46
N ASN A 84 4.27 11.05 5.72
CA ASN A 84 3.57 12.20 6.28
C ASN A 84 2.12 11.82 6.63
N PRO A 85 1.74 11.79 7.92
CA PRO A 85 0.42 11.30 8.34
C PRO A 85 -0.75 12.12 7.78
N GLU A 86 -0.60 13.44 7.70
CA GLU A 86 -1.65 14.33 7.19
C GLU A 86 -1.84 14.14 5.68
N LEU A 87 -0.74 14.08 4.93
CA LEU A 87 -0.78 13.83 3.50
C LEU A 87 -1.36 12.45 3.21
N ARG A 88 -0.99 11.44 4.01
CA ARG A 88 -1.53 10.08 3.87
C ARG A 88 -3.04 10.05 4.05
N CYS A 89 -3.58 10.77 5.04
CA CYS A 89 -5.03 10.90 5.21
C CYS A 89 -5.70 11.52 3.98
N LYS A 90 -5.10 12.53 3.38
CA LYS A 90 -5.59 13.16 2.14
C LYS A 90 -5.54 12.20 0.95
N MET A 91 -4.41 11.52 0.74
CA MET A 91 -4.21 10.61 -0.38
C MET A 91 -5.14 9.38 -0.34
N LEU A 92 -5.36 8.81 0.84
CA LEU A 92 -6.25 7.66 1.03
C LEU A 92 -7.72 8.08 1.23
N ASN A 93 -7.97 9.38 1.38
CA ASN A 93 -9.28 9.93 1.77
C ASN A 93 -9.86 9.18 2.99
N ASN A 94 -9.04 8.99 4.00
CA ASN A 94 -9.35 8.26 5.22
C ASN A 94 -8.64 8.92 6.41
N ARG A 95 -9.42 9.46 7.35
CA ARG A 95 -8.92 10.19 8.52
C ARG A 95 -8.04 9.36 9.46
N PHE A 96 -8.10 8.04 9.38
CA PHE A 96 -7.31 7.12 10.20
C PHE A 96 -6.02 6.65 9.52
N ALA A 97 -5.79 7.06 8.27
CA ALA A 97 -4.66 6.55 7.49
C ALA A 97 -3.31 6.98 8.04
N GLY A 98 -3.22 8.16 8.66
CA GLY A 98 -2.00 8.63 9.32
C GLY A 98 -1.66 7.79 10.56
N ASP A 99 -2.65 7.54 11.42
CA ASP A 99 -2.45 6.72 12.62
C ASP A 99 -2.12 5.25 12.30
N ALA A 100 -2.57 4.75 11.16
CA ALA A 100 -2.27 3.39 10.74
C ALA A 100 -0.77 3.14 10.53
N LEU A 101 0.05 4.18 10.30
CA LEU A 101 1.50 4.07 10.21
C LEU A 101 2.16 3.56 11.51
N LYS A 102 1.56 3.80 12.67
CA LYS A 102 2.06 3.30 13.96
C LYS A 102 2.13 1.77 14.04
N LYS A 103 1.38 1.07 13.20
CA LYS A 103 1.45 -0.41 13.10
C LYS A 103 2.77 -0.89 12.52
N VAL A 104 3.43 -0.05 11.72
CA VAL A 104 4.76 -0.33 11.16
C VAL A 104 5.80 -0.40 12.27
N ASP A 105 5.70 0.49 13.28
CA ASP A 105 6.58 0.49 14.46
C ASP A 105 6.46 -0.85 15.21
N ALA A 106 5.22 -1.32 15.40
CA ALA A 106 4.96 -2.59 16.07
C ALA A 106 5.53 -3.80 15.30
N PHE A 107 5.43 -3.80 13.97
CA PHE A 107 6.05 -4.83 13.14
C PHE A 107 7.57 -4.79 13.18
N TYR A 108 8.14 -3.59 13.13
CA TYR A 108 9.59 -3.40 13.23
C TYR A 108 10.14 -3.89 14.58
N GLU A 109 9.50 -3.49 15.70
CA GLU A 109 9.88 -3.92 17.05
C GLU A 109 9.78 -5.44 17.22
N ALA A 110 8.84 -6.08 16.53
CA ALA A 110 8.67 -7.53 16.54
C ALA A 110 9.58 -8.28 15.55
N GLY A 111 10.37 -7.56 14.74
CA GLY A 111 11.27 -8.16 13.76
C GLY A 111 10.57 -8.74 12.53
N ILE A 112 9.36 -8.28 12.22
CA ILE A 112 8.59 -8.74 11.05
C ILE A 112 9.17 -8.15 9.77
N VAL A 113 9.47 -9.00 8.80
CA VAL A 113 9.95 -8.59 7.48
C VAL A 113 8.84 -7.90 6.69
N MET A 114 9.17 -6.74 6.11
CA MET A 114 8.24 -5.88 5.39
C MET A 114 8.77 -5.53 3.99
N ASN A 115 7.85 -5.38 3.03
CA ASN A 115 8.11 -4.73 1.75
C ASN A 115 7.20 -3.53 1.59
N GLY A 116 7.74 -2.42 1.11
CA GLY A 116 7.01 -1.17 0.94
C GLY A 116 6.64 -0.86 -0.50
N GLN A 117 5.54 -0.15 -0.69
CA GLN A 117 5.19 0.46 -1.98
C GLN A 117 4.71 1.89 -1.79
N ILE A 118 5.13 2.76 -2.69
CA ILE A 118 4.68 4.14 -2.82
C ILE A 118 4.08 4.31 -4.21
N VAL A 119 2.78 4.55 -4.32
CA VAL A 119 2.18 5.05 -5.56
C VAL A 119 2.47 6.54 -5.66
N LEU A 120 3.32 6.90 -6.60
CA LEU A 120 3.81 8.26 -6.74
C LEU A 120 2.87 9.09 -7.61
N CYS A 121 2.36 10.19 -7.05
CA CYS A 121 1.44 11.12 -7.70
C CYS A 121 2.16 12.47 -7.86
N LYS A 122 2.33 12.92 -9.10
CA LYS A 122 3.02 14.17 -9.44
C LYS A 122 2.37 15.36 -8.74
N GLY A 123 3.20 16.22 -8.10
CA GLY A 123 2.77 17.41 -7.37
C GLY A 123 2.05 17.12 -6.04
N ILE A 124 2.04 15.86 -5.57
CA ILE A 124 1.36 15.46 -4.32
C ILE A 124 2.35 14.85 -3.33
N ASN A 125 2.91 13.69 -3.64
CA ASN A 125 3.85 12.98 -2.78
C ASN A 125 5.21 12.74 -3.45
N ASP A 126 5.52 13.47 -4.52
CA ASP A 126 6.83 13.51 -5.19
C ASP A 126 7.77 14.58 -4.57
N GLY A 127 8.93 14.79 -5.17
CA GLY A 127 9.88 15.78 -4.71
C GLY A 127 10.28 15.61 -3.25
N GLU A 128 10.18 16.68 -2.46
CA GLU A 128 10.57 16.70 -1.03
C GLU A 128 9.78 15.72 -0.18
N GLU A 129 8.51 15.48 -0.50
CA GLU A 129 7.68 14.50 0.20
C GLU A 129 8.14 13.05 -0.03
N LEU A 130 8.58 12.74 -1.26
CA LEU A 130 9.17 11.43 -1.55
C LEU A 130 10.49 11.26 -0.81
N GLU A 131 11.36 12.28 -0.84
CA GLU A 131 12.64 12.23 -0.12
C GLU A 131 12.45 12.10 1.40
N PHE A 132 11.49 12.84 1.96
CA PHE A 132 11.08 12.69 3.35
C PHE A 132 10.63 11.26 3.65
N SER A 133 9.74 10.70 2.81
CA SER A 133 9.22 9.35 3.02
C SER A 133 10.30 8.28 2.94
N ILE A 134 11.21 8.37 1.97
CA ILE A 134 12.34 7.44 1.86
C ILE A 134 13.20 7.52 3.12
N ARG A 135 13.56 8.71 3.58
CA ARG A 135 14.35 8.90 4.78
C ARG A 135 13.68 8.32 6.03
N GLU A 136 12.38 8.51 6.20
CA GLU A 136 11.65 7.91 7.31
C GLU A 136 11.61 6.39 7.22
N LEU A 137 11.45 5.84 6.02
CA LEU A 137 11.40 4.40 5.79
C LEU A 137 12.75 3.71 6.03
N THR A 138 13.90 4.39 5.82
CA THR A 138 15.21 3.80 6.12
C THR A 138 15.41 3.47 7.60
N LYS A 139 14.62 4.08 8.50
CA LYS A 139 14.66 3.78 9.94
C LYS A 139 14.21 2.36 10.28
N TYR A 140 13.47 1.73 9.39
CA TYR A 140 12.96 0.36 9.57
C TYR A 140 13.92 -0.73 9.02
N HIS A 141 15.11 -0.34 8.55
CA HIS A 141 16.15 -1.32 8.22
C HIS A 141 16.59 -2.07 9.50
N PRO A 142 16.84 -3.40 9.50
CA PRO A 142 16.88 -4.27 8.30
C PRO A 142 15.53 -4.91 7.93
N TYR A 143 14.46 -4.73 8.71
CA TYR A 143 13.21 -5.46 8.51
C TYR A 143 12.36 -4.92 7.36
N LEU A 144 12.51 -3.68 6.95
CA LEU A 144 11.98 -3.18 5.69
C LEU A 144 13.02 -3.44 4.58
N GLU A 145 12.85 -4.54 3.85
CA GLU A 145 13.81 -5.03 2.86
C GLU A 145 13.78 -4.23 1.55
N SER A 146 12.60 -3.75 1.17
CA SER A 146 12.45 -3.03 -0.11
C SER A 146 11.36 -1.97 -0.06
N VAL A 147 11.51 -0.94 -0.89
CA VAL A 147 10.46 0.04 -1.17
C VAL A 147 10.37 0.26 -2.67
N SER A 148 9.24 -0.12 -3.26
CA SER A 148 8.95 0.12 -4.67
C SER A 148 8.28 1.48 -4.85
N VAL A 149 8.85 2.33 -5.69
CA VAL A 149 8.25 3.62 -6.08
C VAL A 149 7.64 3.47 -7.46
N VAL A 150 6.31 3.51 -7.55
CA VAL A 150 5.56 3.22 -8.76
C VAL A 150 4.80 4.47 -9.19
N PRO A 151 5.06 5.04 -10.37
CA PRO A 151 4.28 6.18 -10.85
C PRO A 151 2.81 5.80 -11.02
N VAL A 152 1.91 6.72 -10.65
CA VAL A 152 0.46 6.49 -10.74
C VAL A 152 0.04 6.15 -12.18
N GLY A 153 -0.70 5.06 -12.33
CA GLY A 153 -1.33 4.69 -13.59
C GLY A 153 -2.62 5.49 -13.82
N LEU A 154 -2.75 6.12 -14.99
CA LEU A 154 -3.91 6.92 -15.35
C LEU A 154 -4.62 6.28 -16.55
N SER A 155 -5.89 5.92 -16.39
CA SER A 155 -6.75 5.45 -17.47
C SER A 155 -7.56 6.61 -18.08
N LYS A 156 -8.23 6.34 -19.21
CA LYS A 156 -9.16 7.32 -19.80
C LYS A 156 -10.50 7.44 -19.06
N TYR A 157 -10.75 6.61 -18.05
CA TYR A 157 -12.02 6.56 -17.31
C TYR A 157 -11.91 7.31 -15.98
N ARG A 158 -11.43 8.56 -16.04
CA ARG A 158 -11.20 9.39 -14.84
C ARG A 158 -12.18 10.53 -14.67
N GLU A 159 -13.30 10.53 -15.38
CA GLU A 159 -14.32 11.57 -15.23
C GLU A 159 -14.87 11.61 -13.79
N GLY A 160 -14.85 12.79 -13.18
CA GLY A 160 -15.30 13.01 -11.79
C GLY A 160 -14.34 12.53 -10.71
N LEU A 161 -13.19 11.95 -11.05
CA LEU A 161 -12.16 11.57 -10.08
C LEU A 161 -11.19 12.72 -9.83
N TYR A 162 -10.43 12.59 -8.73
CA TYR A 162 -9.40 13.57 -8.37
C TYR A 162 -8.41 13.80 -9.53
N PRO A 163 -8.15 15.07 -9.92
CA PRO A 163 -7.26 15.37 -11.03
C PRO A 163 -5.82 14.97 -10.69
N LEU A 164 -5.23 14.10 -11.50
CA LEU A 164 -3.84 13.68 -11.41
C LEU A 164 -3.17 13.90 -12.75
N GLU A 165 -1.88 14.24 -12.71
CA GLU A 165 -1.05 14.42 -13.88
C GLU A 165 -0.10 13.25 -14.11
N PRO A 166 0.14 12.83 -15.36
CA PRO A 166 1.14 11.84 -15.67
C PRO A 166 2.55 12.39 -15.49
N PHE A 167 3.51 11.54 -15.17
CA PHE A 167 4.93 11.91 -15.16
C PHE A 167 5.46 12.07 -16.58
N THR A 168 6.18 13.16 -16.80
CA THR A 168 6.97 13.36 -18.02
C THR A 168 8.31 12.62 -17.91
N LYS A 169 9.04 12.55 -19.02
CA LYS A 169 10.40 11.99 -19.03
C LYS A 169 11.34 12.75 -18.09
N GLU A 170 11.20 14.07 -18.01
CA GLU A 170 12.04 14.91 -17.15
C GLU A 170 11.68 14.72 -15.66
N ASP A 171 10.40 14.56 -15.34
CA ASP A 171 9.97 14.23 -13.98
C ASP A 171 10.54 12.87 -13.56
N ALA A 172 10.44 11.85 -14.42
CA ALA A 172 10.99 10.53 -14.17
C ALA A 172 12.50 10.54 -13.92
N LYS A 173 13.27 11.33 -14.65
CA LYS A 173 14.71 11.48 -14.41
C LYS A 173 15.01 12.04 -13.02
N LYS A 174 14.23 13.03 -12.55
CA LYS A 174 14.41 13.61 -11.21
C LYS A 174 14.13 12.57 -10.13
N VAL A 175 13.04 11.81 -10.27
CA VAL A 175 12.68 10.73 -9.34
C VAL A 175 13.77 9.65 -9.31
N LEU A 176 14.25 9.20 -10.47
CA LEU A 176 15.32 8.20 -10.55
C LEU A 176 16.63 8.69 -9.90
N ALA A 177 17.00 9.96 -10.15
CA ALA A 177 18.21 10.55 -9.54
C ALA A 177 18.11 10.56 -8.00
N MET A 178 16.93 10.87 -7.45
CA MET A 178 16.68 10.85 -6.02
C MET A 178 16.77 9.40 -5.46
N ILE A 179 16.10 8.44 -6.11
CA ILE A 179 16.13 7.03 -5.67
C ILE A 179 17.58 6.51 -5.70
N HIS A 180 18.34 6.75 -6.77
CA HIS A 180 19.73 6.33 -6.86
C HIS A 180 20.64 6.95 -5.79
N LYS A 181 20.32 8.16 -5.30
CA LYS A 181 21.01 8.77 -4.16
C LYS A 181 20.84 7.96 -2.88
N TRP A 182 19.64 7.41 -2.67
CA TRP A 182 19.29 6.64 -1.48
C TRP A 182 19.67 5.14 -1.55
N GLN A 183 19.98 4.64 -2.74
CA GLN A 183 20.45 3.25 -2.94
C GLN A 183 21.94 3.06 -2.67
N LYS A 184 22.70 4.12 -2.40
CA LYS A 184 24.15 4.11 -2.09
C LYS A 184 24.38 4.13 -0.60
#